data_5578708f1ece372785b1a05b8d3e8ba0
#
_entry.id   5578708f1ece372785b1a05b8d3e8ba0
#
_cell.length_a   1.000
_cell.length_b   1.000
_cell.length_c   1.000
_cell.angle_alpha   90.00
_cell.angle_beta   90.00
_cell.angle_gamma   90.00
#
_symmetry.space_group_name_H-M   'P 1'
#
loop_
_entity.id
_entity.type
_entity.pdbx_description
1 polymer ?
#
loop_
_entity_poly.entity_id
_entity_poly.type
_entity_poly.pdbx_seq_one_letter_code
_entity_poly.pdbx_strand_id
1 'polypeptide(L)'
;AVVHAETSTGVCNPVEKIGRLVKDNSALYLVDCVTSLGGMAVNMDDWQIDALYSGTQKCLSCPPGLAPVSFSDKAVEKLTNRKTKVPNWYLDLSMITQYWSGKARVYHHTAPINMLYGLYQACYNIFEEGLESVIERHLTLHQKLVNELNGIGLELFVEKNARLPMLNAVEIPEGANDGDVRSRLLNEFHIE
;
A
#
# COMPACT_ATOMS: atom_id res chain seq x y z
N ALA A 1 -5.95 12.24 -6.39
CA ALA A 1 -5.27 11.20 -5.61
C ALA A 1 -6.30 10.40 -4.83
N VAL A 2 -6.06 9.10 -4.64
CA VAL A 2 -6.92 8.19 -3.86
C VAL A 2 -6.04 7.22 -3.09
N VAL A 3 -6.45 6.86 -1.87
CA VAL A 3 -5.86 5.75 -1.10
C VAL A 3 -6.57 4.46 -1.50
N HIS A 4 -5.84 3.40 -1.86
CA HIS A 4 -6.44 2.11 -2.21
C HIS A 4 -6.94 1.38 -0.96
N ALA A 5 -6.10 1.24 0.04
CA ALA A 5 -6.40 0.57 1.30
C ALA A 5 -6.33 1.58 2.45
N GLU A 6 -7.49 2.08 2.89
CA GLU A 6 -7.56 3.08 3.96
C GLU A 6 -7.31 2.44 5.32
N THR A 7 -6.15 2.72 5.87
CA THR A 7 -5.65 2.07 7.10
C THR A 7 -6.47 2.45 8.34
N SER A 8 -7.00 3.67 8.39
CA SER A 8 -7.74 4.18 9.55
C SER A 8 -9.11 3.54 9.74
N THR A 9 -9.69 3.00 8.66
CA THR A 9 -11.05 2.44 8.66
C THR A 9 -11.13 0.99 8.21
N GLY A 10 -10.11 0.49 7.50
CA GLY A 10 -10.14 -0.85 6.88
C GLY A 10 -10.91 -0.89 5.56
N VAL A 11 -11.18 0.26 4.93
CA VAL A 11 -11.94 0.35 3.68
C VAL A 11 -11.04 0.19 2.47
N CYS A 12 -11.46 -0.69 1.55
CA CYS A 12 -10.92 -0.80 0.20
C CYS A 12 -11.66 0.16 -0.74
N ASN A 13 -10.97 1.18 -1.26
CA ASN A 13 -11.55 2.09 -2.24
C ASN A 13 -11.57 1.47 -3.64
N PRO A 14 -12.60 1.77 -4.48
CA PRO A 14 -12.77 1.19 -5.80
C PRO A 14 -11.86 1.84 -6.85
N VAL A 15 -10.54 1.68 -6.69
CA VAL A 15 -9.48 2.34 -7.49
C VAL A 15 -9.65 2.10 -8.98
N GLU A 16 -9.97 0.87 -9.40
CA GLU A 16 -10.21 0.54 -10.81
C GLU A 16 -11.35 1.39 -11.42
N LYS A 17 -12.48 1.50 -10.71
CA LYS A 17 -13.63 2.29 -11.20
C LYS A 17 -13.30 3.78 -11.28
N ILE A 18 -12.57 4.29 -10.28
CA ILE A 18 -12.12 5.68 -10.23
C ILE A 18 -11.14 5.96 -11.37
N GLY A 19 -10.22 5.04 -11.69
CA GLY A 19 -9.27 5.19 -12.77
C GLY A 19 -9.93 5.42 -14.12
N ARG A 20 -11.01 4.70 -14.43
CA ARG A 20 -11.81 4.91 -15.65
C ARG A 20 -12.37 6.33 -15.73
N LEU A 21 -12.95 6.83 -14.63
CA LEU A 21 -13.47 8.20 -14.58
C LEU A 21 -12.38 9.26 -14.73
N VAL A 22 -11.21 9.04 -14.12
CA VAL A 22 -10.06 9.96 -14.23
C VAL A 22 -9.54 10.01 -15.65
N LYS A 23 -9.45 8.86 -16.34
CA LYS A 23 -9.05 8.76 -17.75
C LYS A 23 -9.99 9.56 -18.64
N ASP A 24 -11.31 9.41 -18.49
CA ASP A 24 -12.33 10.11 -19.28
C ASP A 24 -12.22 11.64 -19.13
N ASN A 25 -11.68 12.11 -18.01
CA ASN A 25 -11.46 13.54 -17.76
C ASN A 25 -10.04 14.02 -18.04
N SER A 26 -9.20 13.21 -18.70
CA SER A 26 -7.82 13.54 -19.07
C SER A 26 -6.93 14.00 -17.90
N ALA A 27 -7.30 13.66 -16.67
CA ALA A 27 -6.53 13.95 -15.45
C ALA A 27 -5.41 12.94 -15.22
N LEU A 28 -4.46 13.26 -14.33
CA LEU A 28 -3.50 12.29 -13.81
C LEU A 28 -4.07 11.59 -12.58
N TYR A 29 -3.86 10.29 -12.50
CA TYR A 29 -4.34 9.45 -11.40
C TYR A 29 -3.20 9.00 -10.50
N LEU A 30 -3.19 9.50 -9.26
CA LEU A 30 -2.24 9.10 -8.22
C LEU A 30 -2.93 8.18 -7.22
N VAL A 31 -2.33 7.02 -6.93
CA VAL A 31 -2.84 6.05 -5.96
C VAL A 31 -1.82 5.76 -4.88
N ASP A 32 -2.28 5.83 -3.64
CA ASP A 32 -1.57 5.32 -2.47
C ASP A 32 -1.83 3.83 -2.32
N CYS A 33 -0.79 3.02 -2.45
CA CYS A 33 -0.82 1.58 -2.27
C CYS A 33 0.02 1.11 -1.08
N VAL A 34 0.28 2.00 -0.10
CA VAL A 34 1.14 1.69 1.06
C VAL A 34 0.69 0.41 1.76
N THR A 35 -0.59 0.25 2.01
CA THR A 35 -1.13 -0.91 2.72
C THR A 35 -1.54 -2.06 1.81
N SER A 36 -1.79 -1.81 0.52
CA SER A 36 -2.31 -2.82 -0.40
C SER A 36 -1.25 -3.60 -1.18
N LEU A 37 -0.11 -2.97 -1.51
CA LEU A 37 0.91 -3.59 -2.36
C LEU A 37 1.52 -4.82 -1.68
N GLY A 38 1.42 -5.98 -2.33
CA GLY A 38 1.87 -7.27 -1.81
C GLY A 38 0.84 -8.02 -0.96
N GLY A 39 -0.29 -7.40 -0.58
CA GLY A 39 -1.36 -8.05 0.19
C GLY A 39 -2.64 -8.28 -0.58
N MET A 40 -2.84 -7.55 -1.67
CA MET A 40 -3.95 -7.70 -2.62
C MET A 40 -3.53 -7.25 -4.01
N ALA A 41 -4.36 -7.52 -5.01
CA ALA A 41 -4.06 -7.14 -6.39
C ALA A 41 -3.91 -5.62 -6.54
N VAL A 42 -2.87 -5.21 -7.28
CA VAL A 42 -2.61 -3.83 -7.70
C VAL A 42 -2.18 -3.86 -9.16
N ASN A 43 -3.08 -3.52 -10.07
CA ASN A 43 -2.85 -3.57 -11.51
C ASN A 43 -2.78 -2.15 -12.08
N MET A 44 -1.58 -1.55 -12.06
CA MET A 44 -1.36 -0.16 -12.40
C MET A 44 -1.89 0.19 -13.80
N ASP A 45 -1.56 -0.62 -14.80
CA ASP A 45 -1.90 -0.35 -16.19
C ASP A 45 -3.40 -0.55 -16.46
N ASP A 46 -3.97 -1.66 -16.00
CA ASP A 46 -5.40 -1.98 -16.19
C ASP A 46 -6.29 -0.97 -15.47
N TRP A 47 -5.86 -0.47 -14.34
CA TRP A 47 -6.60 0.52 -13.54
C TRP A 47 -6.30 1.96 -13.92
N GLN A 48 -5.51 2.18 -14.98
CA GLN A 48 -5.18 3.49 -15.52
C GLN A 48 -4.52 4.43 -14.49
N ILE A 49 -3.69 3.86 -13.62
CA ILE A 49 -2.94 4.62 -12.61
C ILE A 49 -1.75 5.28 -13.28
N ASP A 50 -1.60 6.60 -13.11
CA ASP A 50 -0.47 7.35 -13.66
C ASP A 50 0.72 7.43 -12.70
N ALA A 51 0.45 7.42 -11.40
CA ALA A 51 1.47 7.41 -10.38
C ALA A 51 1.01 6.57 -9.18
N LEU A 52 1.90 5.72 -8.69
CA LEU A 52 1.66 4.84 -7.56
C LEU A 52 2.84 4.95 -6.60
N TYR A 53 2.56 4.94 -5.30
CA TYR A 53 3.58 4.76 -4.28
C TYR A 53 3.14 3.76 -3.22
N SER A 54 4.13 3.18 -2.56
CA SER A 54 3.93 2.25 -1.45
C SER A 54 4.97 2.46 -0.35
N GLY A 55 4.87 1.68 0.71
CA GLY A 55 5.84 1.61 1.79
C GLY A 55 6.27 0.16 2.05
N THR A 56 7.53 -0.02 2.44
CA THR A 56 8.10 -1.36 2.63
C THR A 56 7.61 -2.07 3.89
N GLN A 57 7.13 -1.34 4.89
CA GLN A 57 6.78 -1.86 6.23
C GLN A 57 5.36 -2.44 6.37
N LYS A 58 4.60 -2.55 5.27
CA LYS A 58 3.25 -3.14 5.25
C LYS A 58 3.31 -4.56 4.68
N CYS A 59 2.49 -4.88 3.70
CA CYS A 59 2.41 -6.24 3.16
C CYS A 59 3.68 -6.74 2.46
N LEU A 60 4.62 -5.85 2.12
CA LEU A 60 5.95 -6.27 1.67
C LEU A 60 6.81 -6.88 2.79
N SER A 61 6.40 -6.77 4.06
CA SER A 61 7.05 -7.41 5.21
C SER A 61 8.54 -7.06 5.37
N CYS A 62 8.90 -5.81 5.10
CA CYS A 62 10.25 -5.28 5.18
C CYS A 62 10.30 -4.15 6.22
N PRO A 63 11.46 -3.85 6.83
CA PRO A 63 11.60 -2.67 7.67
C PRO A 63 11.21 -1.37 6.95
N PRO A 64 10.68 -0.35 7.66
CA PRO A 64 10.40 0.95 7.07
C PRO A 64 11.68 1.64 6.60
N GLY A 65 11.57 2.55 5.62
CA GLY A 65 12.70 3.36 5.14
C GLY A 65 12.79 3.47 3.62
N LEU A 66 12.00 2.70 2.87
CA LEU A 66 11.91 2.82 1.42
C LEU A 66 10.44 3.03 0.99
N ALA A 67 10.27 3.77 -0.09
CA ALA A 67 9.00 4.01 -0.74
C ALA A 67 9.08 3.56 -2.21
N PRO A 68 8.64 2.34 -2.56
CA PRO A 68 8.49 1.94 -3.94
C PRO A 68 7.55 2.89 -4.68
N VAL A 69 7.92 3.30 -5.88
CA VAL A 69 7.14 4.20 -6.73
C VAL A 69 7.12 3.69 -8.17
N SER A 70 6.02 3.94 -8.86
CA SER A 70 5.91 3.66 -10.30
C SER A 70 5.14 4.79 -10.99
N PHE A 71 5.50 5.07 -12.26
CA PHE A 71 4.94 6.17 -13.03
C PHE A 71 4.62 5.70 -14.44
N SER A 72 3.45 6.12 -14.98
CA SER A 72 3.12 5.97 -16.39
C SER A 72 3.96 6.92 -17.27
N ASP A 73 4.06 6.61 -18.56
CA ASP A 73 4.72 7.50 -19.52
C ASP A 73 4.09 8.90 -19.51
N LYS A 74 2.77 9.00 -19.37
CA LYS A 74 2.03 10.26 -19.24
C LYS A 74 2.47 11.07 -18.01
N ALA A 75 2.69 10.41 -16.88
CA ALA A 75 3.18 11.06 -15.65
C ALA A 75 4.64 11.52 -15.83
N VAL A 76 5.49 10.68 -16.44
CA VAL A 76 6.89 11.02 -16.74
C VAL A 76 6.98 12.19 -17.71
N GLU A 77 6.15 12.22 -18.75
CA GLU A 77 6.07 13.35 -19.70
C GLU A 77 5.69 14.64 -18.97
N LYS A 78 4.68 14.60 -18.10
CA LYS A 78 4.26 15.75 -17.29
C LYS A 78 5.37 16.25 -16.36
N LEU A 79 6.11 15.34 -15.78
CA LEU A 79 7.25 15.65 -14.91
C LEU A 79 8.38 16.31 -15.70
N THR A 80 8.72 15.76 -16.87
CA THR A 80 9.79 16.27 -17.74
C THR A 80 9.48 17.65 -18.29
N ASN A 81 8.21 17.90 -18.65
CA ASN A 81 7.74 19.18 -19.19
C ASN A 81 7.42 20.23 -18.11
N ARG A 82 7.74 19.95 -16.85
CA ARG A 82 7.51 20.87 -15.75
C ARG A 82 8.29 22.17 -15.93
N LYS A 83 7.60 23.30 -15.86
CA LYS A 83 8.19 24.65 -16.05
C LYS A 83 8.70 25.27 -14.73
N THR A 84 8.21 24.80 -13.60
CA THR A 84 8.58 25.32 -12.28
C THR A 84 9.53 24.36 -11.57
N LYS A 85 10.51 24.89 -10.85
CA LYS A 85 11.43 24.08 -10.06
C LYS A 85 10.69 23.31 -8.97
N VAL A 86 11.09 22.05 -8.74
CA VAL A 86 10.60 21.26 -7.59
C VAL A 86 11.17 21.89 -6.31
N PRO A 87 10.34 22.22 -5.31
CA PRO A 87 10.79 22.92 -4.12
C PRO A 87 11.65 22.06 -3.19
N ASN A 88 11.55 20.73 -3.30
CA ASN A 88 12.30 19.78 -2.48
C ASN A 88 13.28 19.00 -3.37
N TRP A 89 14.57 19.28 -3.21
CA TRP A 89 15.63 18.60 -3.96
C TRP A 89 15.60 17.07 -3.80
N TYR A 90 15.38 16.56 -2.58
CA TYR A 90 15.42 15.13 -2.30
C TYR A 90 14.27 14.36 -2.99
N LEU A 91 13.13 15.02 -3.18
CA LEU A 91 11.95 14.45 -3.82
C LEU A 91 11.84 14.84 -5.31
N ASP A 92 12.89 15.42 -5.90
CA ASP A 92 12.90 15.74 -7.32
C ASP A 92 13.15 14.48 -8.15
N LEU A 93 12.07 13.89 -8.65
CA LEU A 93 12.12 12.67 -9.45
C LEU A 93 12.93 12.81 -10.73
N SER A 94 13.03 14.01 -11.30
CA SER A 94 13.86 14.23 -12.49
C SER A 94 15.35 14.02 -12.19
N MET A 95 15.79 14.43 -11.01
CA MET A 95 17.17 14.21 -10.53
C MET A 95 17.39 12.74 -10.12
N ILE A 96 16.42 12.12 -9.46
CA ILE A 96 16.48 10.71 -9.08
C ILE A 96 16.55 9.82 -10.33
N THR A 97 15.74 10.11 -11.35
CA THR A 97 15.75 9.37 -12.61
C THR A 97 17.11 9.47 -13.32
N GLN A 98 17.75 10.65 -13.33
CA GLN A 98 19.10 10.81 -13.86
C GLN A 98 20.14 9.98 -13.09
N TYR A 99 19.98 9.85 -11.77
CA TYR A 99 20.84 9.03 -10.94
C TYR A 99 20.72 7.53 -11.27
N TRP A 100 19.51 7.03 -11.59
CA TRP A 100 19.28 5.62 -11.87
C TRP A 100 19.55 5.22 -13.32
N SER A 101 19.15 6.04 -14.27
CA SER A 101 19.12 5.70 -15.70
C SER A 101 20.08 6.49 -16.56
N GLY A 102 20.83 7.43 -15.99
CA GLY A 102 21.71 8.31 -16.72
C GLY A 102 22.92 7.58 -17.33
N LYS A 103 23.27 7.91 -18.58
CA LYS A 103 24.50 7.43 -19.23
C LYS A 103 25.76 7.98 -18.58
N ALA A 104 25.68 9.12 -17.90
CA ALA A 104 26.76 9.75 -17.14
C ALA A 104 26.54 9.45 -15.65
N ARG A 105 27.65 9.27 -14.92
CA ARG A 105 27.60 9.11 -13.47
C ARG A 105 27.10 10.40 -12.81
N VAL A 106 25.86 10.39 -12.35
CA VAL A 106 25.27 11.45 -11.54
C VAL A 106 25.06 10.91 -10.14
N TYR A 107 25.41 11.67 -9.11
CA TYR A 107 25.16 11.32 -7.71
C TYR A 107 24.04 12.20 -7.17
N HIS A 108 23.04 11.59 -6.56
CA HIS A 108 21.94 12.30 -5.91
C HIS A 108 22.01 12.15 -4.38
N HIS A 109 22.01 10.94 -3.86
CA HIS A 109 22.07 10.65 -2.44
C HIS A 109 22.66 9.25 -2.19
N THR A 110 23.12 9.01 -0.97
CA THR A 110 23.56 7.67 -0.58
C THR A 110 22.33 6.78 -0.35
N ALA A 111 22.22 5.71 -1.12
CA ALA A 111 21.15 4.74 -0.94
C ALA A 111 21.23 4.05 0.43
N PRO A 112 20.10 3.80 1.11
CA PRO A 112 20.07 3.09 2.40
C PRO A 112 20.24 1.58 2.17
N ILE A 113 21.49 1.14 2.03
CA ILE A 113 21.86 -0.21 1.58
C ILE A 113 21.21 -1.32 2.42
N ASN A 114 21.18 -1.17 3.74
CA ASN A 114 20.56 -2.18 4.62
C ASN A 114 19.07 -2.34 4.34
N MET A 115 18.37 -1.25 4.03
CA MET A 115 16.94 -1.29 3.67
C MET A 115 16.73 -1.94 2.30
N LEU A 116 17.65 -1.72 1.36
CA LEU A 116 17.63 -2.38 0.05
C LEU A 116 17.82 -3.88 0.16
N TYR A 117 18.72 -4.37 1.01
CA TYR A 117 18.84 -5.81 1.29
C TYR A 117 17.54 -6.38 1.89
N GLY A 118 16.93 -5.65 2.84
CA GLY A 118 15.64 -6.05 3.41
C GLY A 118 14.53 -6.14 2.35
N LEU A 119 14.43 -5.12 1.48
CA LEU A 119 13.46 -5.12 0.39
C LEU A 119 13.73 -6.24 -0.63
N TYR A 120 15.00 -6.47 -0.98
CA TYR A 120 15.37 -7.58 -1.86
C TYR A 120 14.87 -8.91 -1.31
N GLN A 121 15.15 -9.19 -0.03
CA GLN A 121 14.70 -10.43 0.61
C GLN A 121 13.17 -10.53 0.68
N ALA A 122 12.48 -9.42 0.97
CA ALA A 122 11.02 -9.37 0.99
C ALA A 122 10.41 -9.69 -0.40
N CYS A 123 10.95 -9.08 -1.45
CA CYS A 123 10.53 -9.38 -2.82
C CYS A 123 10.85 -10.83 -3.21
N TYR A 124 12.01 -11.34 -2.80
CA TYR A 124 12.39 -12.73 -3.04
C TYR A 124 11.42 -13.70 -2.37
N ASN A 125 11.03 -13.45 -1.13
CA ASN A 125 10.05 -14.29 -0.41
C ASN A 125 8.70 -14.32 -1.13
N ILE A 126 8.21 -13.15 -1.60
CA ILE A 126 6.97 -13.07 -2.38
C ILE A 126 7.11 -13.82 -3.72
N PHE A 127 8.27 -13.73 -4.36
CA PHE A 127 8.54 -14.44 -5.61
C PHE A 127 8.55 -15.97 -5.41
N GLU A 128 9.19 -16.47 -4.35
CA GLU A 128 9.23 -17.90 -4.02
C GLU A 128 7.85 -18.47 -3.65
N GLU A 129 7.03 -17.71 -2.89
CA GLU A 129 5.67 -18.10 -2.54
C GLU A 129 4.71 -17.99 -3.74
N GLY A 130 4.98 -17.05 -4.66
CA GLY A 130 4.10 -16.62 -5.74
C GLY A 130 3.12 -15.55 -5.28
N LEU A 131 3.02 -14.42 -6.02
CA LEU A 131 2.18 -13.29 -5.64
C LEU A 131 0.70 -13.66 -5.48
N GLU A 132 0.17 -14.49 -6.37
CA GLU A 132 -1.20 -15.01 -6.30
C GLU A 132 -1.43 -15.83 -5.03
N SER A 133 -0.46 -16.66 -4.65
CA SER A 133 -0.51 -17.46 -3.41
C SER A 133 -0.49 -16.58 -2.15
N VAL A 134 0.33 -15.53 -2.15
CA VAL A 134 0.35 -14.52 -1.07
C VAL A 134 -1.01 -13.86 -0.92
N ILE A 135 -1.63 -13.43 -2.02
CA ILE A 135 -2.95 -12.80 -2.02
C ILE A 135 -4.02 -13.78 -1.52
N GLU A 136 -4.02 -15.02 -2.02
CA GLU A 136 -4.95 -16.06 -1.57
C GLU A 136 -4.79 -16.39 -0.08
N ARG A 137 -3.57 -16.42 0.43
CA ARG A 137 -3.31 -16.61 1.86
C ARG A 137 -3.92 -15.48 2.71
N HIS A 138 -3.80 -14.22 2.28
CA HIS A 138 -4.45 -13.09 2.96
C HIS A 138 -5.98 -13.22 2.94
N LEU A 139 -6.57 -13.58 1.81
CA LEU A 139 -8.01 -13.78 1.68
C LEU A 139 -8.52 -14.92 2.57
N THR A 140 -7.81 -16.06 2.58
CA THR A 140 -8.16 -17.23 3.40
C THR A 140 -8.10 -16.92 4.88
N LEU A 141 -7.04 -16.26 5.33
CA LEU A 141 -6.88 -15.87 6.74
C LEU A 141 -7.93 -14.82 7.15
N HIS A 142 -8.21 -13.84 6.29
CA HIS A 142 -9.30 -12.89 6.50
C HIS A 142 -10.65 -13.60 6.68
N GLN A 143 -11.00 -14.52 5.78
CA GLN A 143 -12.27 -15.22 5.86
C GLN A 143 -12.38 -16.06 7.14
N LYS A 144 -11.27 -16.72 7.54
CA LYS A 144 -11.23 -17.45 8.82
C LYS A 144 -11.47 -16.51 9.99
N LEU A 145 -10.75 -15.38 10.05
CA LEU A 145 -10.92 -14.38 11.10
C LEU A 145 -12.37 -13.89 11.19
N VAL A 146 -12.97 -13.51 10.05
CA VAL A 146 -14.36 -13.04 9.99
C VAL A 146 -15.33 -14.08 10.51
N ASN A 147 -15.16 -15.36 10.14
CA ASN A 147 -16.04 -16.43 10.59
C ASN A 147 -15.95 -16.64 12.11
N GLU A 148 -14.73 -16.63 12.66
CA GLU A 148 -14.50 -16.77 14.10
C GLU A 148 -15.07 -15.58 14.90
N LEU A 149 -14.87 -14.36 14.43
CA LEU A 149 -15.43 -13.15 15.04
C LEU A 149 -16.96 -13.18 15.05
N ASN A 150 -17.57 -13.51 13.90
CA ASN A 150 -19.02 -13.65 13.83
C ASN A 150 -19.56 -14.75 14.75
N GLY A 151 -18.81 -15.85 14.93
CA GLY A 151 -19.15 -16.95 15.81
C GLY A 151 -19.24 -16.54 17.29
N ILE A 152 -18.57 -15.48 17.69
CA ILE A 152 -18.64 -14.91 19.04
C ILE A 152 -19.44 -13.59 19.11
N GLY A 153 -20.17 -13.24 18.04
CA GLY A 153 -21.04 -12.08 18.01
C GLY A 153 -20.35 -10.74 17.75
N LEU A 154 -19.11 -10.76 17.23
CA LEU A 154 -18.39 -9.55 16.82
C LEU A 154 -18.55 -9.32 15.33
N GLU A 155 -18.79 -8.08 14.94
CA GLU A 155 -18.97 -7.66 13.54
C GLU A 155 -17.81 -6.77 13.08
N LEU A 156 -17.52 -6.83 11.78
CA LEU A 156 -16.57 -5.90 11.18
C LEU A 156 -17.27 -4.59 10.84
N PHE A 157 -16.62 -3.48 11.15
CA PHE A 157 -17.10 -2.12 10.87
C PHE A 157 -17.33 -1.88 9.38
N VAL A 158 -16.51 -2.48 8.50
CA VAL A 158 -16.58 -2.27 7.05
C VAL A 158 -17.53 -3.25 6.39
N GLU A 159 -18.36 -2.75 5.48
CA GLU A 159 -19.23 -3.58 4.66
C GLU A 159 -18.46 -4.63 3.85
N LYS A 160 -19.03 -5.82 3.68
CA LYS A 160 -18.37 -7.01 3.10
C LYS A 160 -17.68 -6.75 1.75
N ASN A 161 -18.27 -5.92 0.89
CA ASN A 161 -17.76 -5.62 -0.45
C ASN A 161 -16.63 -4.57 -0.48
N ALA A 162 -16.32 -3.95 0.66
CA ALA A 162 -15.30 -2.94 0.80
C ALA A 162 -14.22 -3.31 1.84
N ARG A 163 -14.18 -4.57 2.30
CA ARG A 163 -13.19 -5.05 3.28
C ARG A 163 -11.83 -5.26 2.66
N LEU A 164 -10.80 -5.02 3.47
CA LEU A 164 -9.41 -5.33 3.15
C LEU A 164 -9.06 -6.71 3.72
N PRO A 165 -8.40 -7.60 2.96
CA PRO A 165 -8.02 -8.90 3.51
C PRO A 165 -6.90 -8.81 4.54
N MET A 166 -6.03 -7.80 4.47
CA MET A 166 -4.87 -7.64 5.36
C MET A 166 -5.12 -6.70 6.54
N LEU A 167 -6.28 -6.04 6.63
CA LEU A 167 -6.59 -5.09 7.70
C LEU A 167 -8.07 -5.11 8.02
N ASN A 168 -8.39 -5.37 9.28
CA ASN A 168 -9.77 -5.55 9.72
C ASN A 168 -10.07 -4.59 10.88
N ALA A 169 -11.14 -3.81 10.75
CA ALA A 169 -11.69 -3.00 11.83
C ALA A 169 -12.92 -3.72 12.40
N VAL A 170 -12.91 -3.97 13.70
CA VAL A 170 -13.99 -4.66 14.43
C VAL A 170 -14.79 -3.63 15.18
N GLU A 171 -16.11 -3.73 15.14
CA GLU A 171 -16.98 -2.87 15.96
C GLU A 171 -16.82 -3.19 17.44
N ILE A 172 -16.82 -2.15 18.25
CA ILE A 172 -16.76 -2.31 19.71
C ILE A 172 -18.18 -2.62 20.20
N PRO A 173 -18.41 -3.78 20.82
CA PRO A 173 -19.73 -4.14 21.32
C PRO A 173 -20.26 -3.15 22.35
N GLU A 174 -21.57 -3.00 22.38
CA GLU A 174 -22.23 -2.16 23.39
C GLU A 174 -21.86 -2.61 24.81
N GLY A 175 -21.48 -1.64 25.65
CA GLY A 175 -21.05 -1.89 27.03
C GLY A 175 -19.59 -2.28 27.19
N ALA A 176 -18.82 -2.48 26.12
CA ALA A 176 -17.37 -2.70 26.18
C ALA A 176 -16.61 -1.38 26.15
N ASN A 177 -15.53 -1.28 26.93
CA ASN A 177 -14.59 -0.16 26.87
C ASN A 177 -13.37 -0.58 26.03
N ASP A 178 -13.14 0.14 24.90
CA ASP A 178 -12.03 -0.15 23.98
C ASP A 178 -10.66 -0.12 24.67
N GLY A 179 -10.41 0.86 25.53
CA GLY A 179 -9.15 0.98 26.27
C GLY A 179 -8.89 -0.20 27.20
N ASP A 180 -9.92 -0.68 27.90
CA ASP A 180 -9.81 -1.81 28.81
C ASP A 180 -9.58 -3.11 28.03
N VAL A 181 -10.30 -3.31 26.91
CA VAL A 181 -10.13 -4.50 26.05
C VAL A 181 -8.72 -4.54 25.49
N ARG A 182 -8.23 -3.46 24.88
CA ARG A 182 -6.86 -3.40 24.35
C ARG A 182 -5.80 -3.57 25.44
N SER A 183 -6.00 -2.98 26.61
CA SER A 183 -5.08 -3.14 27.74
C SER A 183 -4.99 -4.61 28.19
N ARG A 184 -6.12 -5.32 28.22
CA ARG A 184 -6.14 -6.74 28.55
C ARG A 184 -5.52 -7.59 27.44
N LEU A 185 -5.81 -7.30 26.17
CA LEU A 185 -5.18 -7.99 25.03
C LEU A 185 -3.65 -7.88 25.09
N LEU A 186 -3.15 -6.68 25.36
CA LEU A 186 -1.70 -6.47 25.49
C LEU A 186 -1.10 -7.21 26.69
N ASN A 187 -1.67 -7.03 27.88
CA ASN A 187 -1.06 -7.50 29.12
C ASN A 187 -1.26 -9.00 29.40
N GLU A 188 -2.40 -9.58 28.98
CA GLU A 188 -2.74 -10.97 29.24
C GLU A 188 -2.42 -11.90 28.06
N PHE A 189 -2.49 -11.38 26.81
CA PHE A 189 -2.35 -12.18 25.59
C PHE A 189 -1.21 -11.74 24.67
N HIS A 190 -0.50 -10.64 24.99
CA HIS A 190 0.58 -10.07 24.20
C HIS A 190 0.14 -9.69 22.76
N ILE A 191 -1.10 -9.22 22.63
CA ILE A 191 -1.70 -8.72 21.38
C ILE A 191 -1.81 -7.20 21.48
N GLU A 192 -1.13 -6.49 20.55
CA GLU A 192 -1.12 -5.03 20.44
C GLU A 192 -2.06 -4.55 19.32
#